data_1e7cff581c580a56a252f1bf37cff2da
#
_entry.id   1e7cff581c580a56a252f1bf37cff2da
#
_cell.length_a   1.000
_cell.length_b   1.000
_cell.length_c   1.000
_cell.angle_alpha   90.00
_cell.angle_beta   90.00
_cell.angle_gamma   90.00
#
_symmetry.space_group_name_H-M   'P 1'
#
loop_
_entity.id
_entity.type
_entity.pdbx_description
1 polymer ?
#
loop_
_entity_poly.entity_id
_entity_poly.type
_entity_poly.pdbx_seq_one_letter_code
_entity_poly.pdbx_strand_id
1 'polypeptide(L)'
;MSTDPIKRSSAASQAGHHFRYFDFVMAAFVAVLLLSNIIGAAKLTYIDVPWWPDGWWPAPDGLFIYGAGILFFPLGYVIGDVLTEVYGYARARRVIWAGFGAMLFMAFMSWVVVSLPPAGGWDGQAAYESVFGQVPRIVAASIVAFWAGEFVNSYVMARMKVWTQGKALWSRTIGSTVVGQGVDSLIFYPLAFWGVWETSAVLTVMITNWLLKVLWEAVLTPVTYAIVGWLKRREGVDIYDEKTNFTPFSTST
;
A
#
# COMPACT_ATOMS: atom_id res chain seq x y z
N MET A 1 17.70 -10.40 32.69
CA MET A 1 17.01 -10.24 31.40
C MET A 1 15.74 -11.09 31.48
N SER A 2 14.59 -10.46 31.77
CA SER A 2 13.32 -11.18 31.92
C SER A 2 12.85 -11.67 30.54
N THR A 3 12.77 -12.97 30.36
CA THR A 3 12.18 -13.61 29.18
C THR A 3 10.70 -13.85 29.45
N ASP A 4 9.93 -12.78 29.73
CA ASP A 4 8.48 -12.95 29.80
C ASP A 4 7.96 -13.31 28.40
N PRO A 5 7.24 -14.43 28.26
CA PRO A 5 6.68 -14.82 26.97
C PRO A 5 5.65 -13.77 26.55
N ILE A 6 5.75 -13.31 25.29
CA ILE A 6 4.80 -12.38 24.70
C ILE A 6 3.39 -12.97 24.85
N LYS A 7 2.53 -12.30 25.62
CA LYS A 7 1.16 -12.78 25.87
C LYS A 7 0.32 -12.66 24.61
N ARG A 8 -0.27 -13.76 24.17
CA ARG A 8 -1.36 -13.71 23.18
C ARG A 8 -2.52 -12.95 23.78
N SER A 9 -3.00 -11.93 23.06
CA SER A 9 -4.12 -11.12 23.52
C SER A 9 -5.13 -10.91 22.40
N SER A 10 -6.42 -10.89 22.74
CA SER A 10 -7.44 -10.47 21.78
C SER A 10 -7.45 -8.93 21.66
N ALA A 11 -7.89 -8.40 20.52
CA ALA A 11 -8.01 -6.95 20.31
C ALA A 11 -8.84 -6.29 21.44
N ALA A 12 -9.91 -6.94 21.90
CA ALA A 12 -10.76 -6.45 22.99
C ALA A 12 -10.07 -6.38 24.37
N SER A 13 -9.03 -7.18 24.62
CA SER A 13 -8.30 -7.17 25.90
C SER A 13 -7.24 -6.06 26.00
N GLN A 14 -7.03 -5.32 24.92
CA GLN A 14 -6.04 -4.25 24.80
C GLN A 14 -6.63 -2.83 24.93
N ALA A 15 -7.89 -2.72 25.35
CA ALA A 15 -8.49 -1.43 25.69
C ALA A 15 -7.70 -0.78 26.83
N GLY A 16 -6.95 0.29 26.52
CA GLY A 16 -6.09 1.00 27.48
C GLY A 16 -4.59 0.68 27.37
N HIS A 17 -4.15 -0.25 26.51
CA HIS A 17 -2.72 -0.44 26.26
C HIS A 17 -2.13 0.74 25.48
N HIS A 18 -1.09 1.38 26.03
CA HIS A 18 -0.37 2.46 25.37
C HIS A 18 0.72 1.88 24.46
N PHE A 19 0.56 2.01 23.16
CA PHE A 19 1.54 1.58 22.16
C PHE A 19 2.59 2.66 21.96
N ARG A 20 3.85 2.28 22.14
CA ARG A 20 4.98 3.22 22.08
C ARG A 20 5.34 3.67 20.67
N TYR A 21 5.18 2.81 19.70
CA TYR A 21 5.65 3.02 18.32
C TYR A 21 4.52 3.15 17.30
N PHE A 22 3.27 2.97 17.69
CA PHE A 22 2.12 2.98 16.78
C PHE A 22 2.02 4.28 15.97
N ASP A 23 2.20 5.42 16.61
CA ASP A 23 2.09 6.73 15.96
C ASP A 23 3.18 6.93 14.91
N PHE A 24 4.39 6.44 15.15
CA PHE A 24 5.48 6.49 14.18
C PHE A 24 5.22 5.58 12.99
N VAL A 25 4.68 4.38 13.21
CA VAL A 25 4.32 3.44 12.14
C VAL A 25 3.18 4.02 11.30
N MET A 26 2.18 4.63 11.94
CA MET A 26 1.09 5.32 11.26
C MET A 26 1.61 6.49 10.43
N ALA A 27 2.46 7.35 11.00
CA ALA A 27 3.05 8.48 10.29
C ALA A 27 3.90 8.03 9.09
N ALA A 28 4.70 6.97 9.25
CA ALA A 28 5.48 6.38 8.16
C ALA A 28 4.58 5.84 7.05
N PHE A 29 3.48 5.14 7.37
CA PHE A 29 2.51 4.67 6.40
C PHE A 29 1.92 5.81 5.57
N VAL A 30 1.41 6.84 6.25
CA VAL A 30 0.81 8.01 5.59
C VAL A 30 1.85 8.74 4.72
N ALA A 31 3.07 8.94 5.24
CA ALA A 31 4.15 9.60 4.49
C ALA A 31 4.51 8.82 3.21
N VAL A 32 4.72 7.50 3.30
CA VAL A 32 5.02 6.65 2.13
C VAL A 32 3.87 6.70 1.13
N LEU A 33 2.62 6.65 1.60
CA LEU A 33 1.44 6.72 0.75
C LEU A 33 1.36 8.05 -0.03
N LEU A 34 1.57 9.17 0.64
CA LEU A 34 1.57 10.51 0.00
C LEU A 34 2.74 10.65 -0.98
N LEU A 35 3.96 10.27 -0.57
CA LEU A 35 5.15 10.36 -1.42
C LEU A 35 5.04 9.48 -2.67
N SER A 36 4.49 8.28 -2.56
CA SER A 36 4.29 7.40 -3.71
C SER A 36 3.39 8.03 -4.77
N ASN A 37 2.37 8.77 -4.34
CA ASN A 37 1.44 9.44 -5.25
C ASN A 37 1.97 10.77 -5.81
N ILE A 38 2.76 11.52 -5.05
CA ILE A 38 3.33 12.79 -5.51
C ILE A 38 4.54 12.56 -6.41
N ILE A 39 5.49 11.72 -5.96
CA ILE A 39 6.79 11.56 -6.62
C ILE A 39 6.76 10.41 -7.62
N GLY A 40 6.07 9.32 -7.28
CA GLY A 40 6.10 8.08 -8.04
C GLY A 40 5.10 8.00 -9.19
N ALA A 41 3.92 8.56 -9.03
CA ALA A 41 2.81 8.30 -9.95
C ALA A 41 3.00 8.89 -11.36
N ALA A 42 3.67 10.03 -11.47
CA ALA A 42 3.83 10.75 -12.73
C ALA A 42 5.03 10.31 -13.58
N LYS A 43 5.95 9.50 -13.02
CA LYS A 43 7.17 9.09 -13.74
C LYS A 43 7.09 7.65 -14.20
N LEU A 44 7.17 7.46 -15.53
CA LEU A 44 7.43 6.15 -16.13
C LEU A 44 8.95 5.94 -16.27
N THR A 45 9.38 4.71 -16.07
CA THR A 45 10.76 4.26 -16.24
C THR A 45 10.77 2.83 -16.77
N TYR A 46 11.94 2.29 -17.06
CA TYR A 46 12.07 0.92 -17.57
C TYR A 46 13.25 0.19 -16.94
N ILE A 47 13.19 -1.14 -16.99
CA ILE A 47 14.32 -2.04 -16.78
C ILE A 47 14.61 -2.69 -18.11
N ASP A 48 15.85 -2.58 -18.58
CA ASP A 48 16.34 -3.30 -19.75
C ASP A 48 16.76 -4.71 -19.32
N VAL A 49 16.20 -5.72 -19.98
CA VAL A 49 16.49 -7.14 -19.73
C VAL A 49 16.99 -7.77 -21.03
N PRO A 50 18.28 -7.64 -21.37
CA PRO A 50 18.83 -8.01 -22.68
C PRO A 50 18.71 -9.50 -23.03
N TRP A 51 18.49 -10.35 -22.05
CA TRP A 51 18.28 -11.80 -22.23
C TRP A 51 16.81 -12.20 -22.37
N TRP A 52 15.86 -11.22 -22.29
CA TRP A 52 14.44 -11.49 -22.50
C TRP A 52 14.21 -11.79 -23.98
N PRO A 53 13.45 -12.86 -24.33
CA PRO A 53 13.23 -13.24 -25.72
C PRO A 53 12.44 -12.16 -26.49
N ASP A 54 12.94 -11.79 -27.67
CA ASP A 54 12.27 -10.83 -28.55
C ASP A 54 10.84 -11.25 -28.89
N GLY A 55 9.94 -10.30 -28.86
CA GLY A 55 8.52 -10.51 -29.12
C GLY A 55 7.74 -11.14 -27.97
N TRP A 56 8.37 -11.51 -26.85
CA TRP A 56 7.68 -12.10 -25.71
C TRP A 56 7.04 -11.01 -24.83
N TRP A 57 5.77 -11.25 -24.54
CA TRP A 57 5.06 -10.44 -23.56
C TRP A 57 5.66 -10.63 -22.14
N PRO A 58 5.73 -9.62 -21.26
CA PRO A 58 5.18 -8.27 -21.37
C PRO A 58 6.11 -7.20 -21.98
N ALA A 59 7.29 -7.54 -22.41
CA ALA A 59 8.32 -6.64 -22.93
C ALA A 59 8.87 -7.14 -24.27
N PRO A 60 8.14 -6.96 -25.39
CA PRO A 60 8.56 -7.50 -26.68
C PRO A 60 9.91 -7.01 -27.20
N ASP A 61 10.34 -5.86 -26.71
CA ASP A 61 11.62 -5.19 -27.00
C ASP A 61 12.65 -5.32 -25.85
N GLY A 62 12.38 -6.19 -24.87
CA GLY A 62 13.22 -6.34 -23.67
C GLY A 62 13.07 -5.23 -22.63
N LEU A 63 12.25 -4.20 -22.89
CA LEU A 63 12.07 -3.05 -22.01
C LEU A 63 10.82 -3.21 -21.13
N PHE A 64 11.03 -3.53 -19.87
CA PHE A 64 9.96 -3.61 -18.88
C PHE A 64 9.59 -2.23 -18.36
N ILE A 65 8.55 -1.62 -18.93
CA ILE A 65 8.07 -0.29 -18.53
C ILE A 65 7.21 -0.39 -17.27
N TYR A 66 7.52 0.47 -16.29
CA TYR A 66 6.77 0.56 -15.04
C TYR A 66 6.74 1.99 -14.48
N GLY A 67 5.82 2.27 -13.57
CA GLY A 67 5.76 3.54 -12.85
C GLY A 67 6.77 3.59 -11.71
N ALA A 68 7.49 4.71 -11.53
CA ALA A 68 8.49 4.88 -10.49
C ALA A 68 7.91 4.74 -9.05
N GLY A 69 6.60 4.87 -8.90
CA GLY A 69 5.89 4.59 -7.64
C GLY A 69 6.14 3.19 -7.07
N ILE A 70 6.53 2.23 -7.93
CA ILE A 70 6.86 0.87 -7.50
C ILE A 70 7.99 0.82 -6.46
N LEU A 71 8.83 1.85 -6.37
CA LEU A 71 9.88 1.94 -5.34
C LEU A 71 9.31 2.20 -3.93
N PHE A 72 8.13 2.81 -3.84
CA PHE A 72 7.46 3.12 -2.58
C PHE A 72 6.52 2.00 -2.12
N PHE A 73 5.91 1.27 -3.04
CA PHE A 73 4.96 0.20 -2.71
C PHE A 73 5.52 -0.82 -1.73
N PRO A 74 6.77 -1.32 -1.89
CA PRO A 74 7.34 -2.27 -0.95
C PRO A 74 7.36 -1.77 0.49
N LEU A 75 7.67 -0.48 0.67
CA LEU A 75 7.65 0.15 2.00
C LEU A 75 6.23 0.22 2.55
N GLY A 76 5.26 0.59 1.70
CA GLY A 76 3.85 0.61 2.07
C GLY A 76 3.35 -0.75 2.54
N TYR A 77 3.71 -1.83 1.83
CA TYR A 77 3.28 -3.20 2.17
C TYR A 77 3.89 -3.67 3.49
N VAL A 78 5.21 -3.53 3.66
CA VAL A 78 5.87 -3.88 4.92
C VAL A 78 5.23 -3.14 6.10
N ILE A 79 4.94 -1.85 5.95
CA ILE A 79 4.31 -1.06 7.01
C ILE A 79 2.85 -1.49 7.23
N GLY A 80 2.08 -1.77 6.17
CA GLY A 80 0.70 -2.27 6.24
C GLY A 80 0.62 -3.62 6.94
N ASP A 81 1.52 -4.55 6.59
CA ASP A 81 1.64 -5.85 7.23
C ASP A 81 2.05 -5.74 8.71
N VAL A 82 2.99 -4.86 9.01
CA VAL A 82 3.40 -4.54 10.39
C VAL A 82 2.21 -4.02 11.20
N LEU A 83 1.43 -3.09 10.64
CA LEU A 83 0.24 -2.56 11.30
C LEU A 83 -0.76 -3.66 11.63
N THR A 84 -1.06 -4.53 10.68
CA THR A 84 -2.03 -5.62 10.87
C THR A 84 -1.49 -6.72 11.79
N GLU A 85 -0.23 -7.11 11.62
CA GLU A 85 0.37 -8.24 12.34
C GLU A 85 0.70 -7.91 13.81
N VAL A 86 1.12 -6.67 14.10
CA VAL A 86 1.51 -6.24 15.45
C VAL A 86 0.32 -5.62 16.20
N TYR A 87 -0.40 -4.69 15.55
CA TYR A 87 -1.42 -3.88 16.20
C TYR A 87 -2.85 -4.36 15.93
N GLY A 88 -3.03 -5.33 15.03
CA GLY A 88 -4.32 -5.93 14.67
C GLY A 88 -5.13 -5.13 13.67
N TYR A 89 -6.11 -5.81 13.05
CA TYR A 89 -6.95 -5.27 11.98
C TYR A 89 -7.69 -3.98 12.36
N ALA A 90 -8.23 -3.89 13.56
CA ALA A 90 -9.00 -2.72 14.00
C ALA A 90 -8.17 -1.44 13.99
N ARG A 91 -6.88 -1.50 14.38
CA ARG A 91 -5.96 -0.35 14.33
C ARG A 91 -5.43 -0.11 12.93
N ALA A 92 -5.08 -1.16 12.19
CA ALA A 92 -4.69 -1.05 10.77
C ALA A 92 -5.79 -0.31 9.97
N ARG A 93 -7.06 -0.68 10.15
CA ARG A 93 -8.20 0.01 9.55
C ARG A 93 -8.23 1.51 9.83
N ARG A 94 -7.97 1.94 11.06
CA ARG A 94 -7.92 3.39 11.41
C ARG A 94 -6.80 4.10 10.66
N VAL A 95 -5.64 3.47 10.52
CA VAL A 95 -4.51 4.01 9.75
C VAL A 95 -4.84 4.10 8.27
N ILE A 96 -5.51 3.10 7.71
CA ILE A 96 -5.99 3.12 6.31
C ILE A 96 -6.93 4.32 6.09
N TRP A 97 -7.90 4.56 7.00
CA TRP A 97 -8.77 5.72 6.92
C TRP A 97 -8.04 7.05 7.07
N ALA A 98 -7.02 7.12 7.94
CA ALA A 98 -6.17 8.31 8.06
C ALA A 98 -5.38 8.57 6.77
N GLY A 99 -4.82 7.51 6.15
CA GLY A 99 -4.16 7.58 4.84
C GLY A 99 -5.11 8.04 3.73
N PHE A 100 -6.33 7.50 3.70
CA PHE A 100 -7.37 7.91 2.76
C PHE A 100 -7.73 9.40 2.92
N GLY A 101 -7.95 9.87 4.15
CA GLY A 101 -8.21 11.28 4.41
C GLY A 101 -7.04 12.18 3.99
N ALA A 102 -5.81 11.75 4.25
CA ALA A 102 -4.61 12.47 3.82
C ALA A 102 -4.47 12.54 2.30
N MET A 103 -4.78 11.45 1.56
CA MET A 103 -4.80 11.44 0.09
C MET A 103 -5.86 12.38 -0.49
N LEU A 104 -7.08 12.36 0.06
CA LEU A 104 -8.14 13.28 -0.35
C LEU A 104 -7.73 14.74 -0.14
N PHE A 105 -7.16 15.05 1.04
CA PHE A 105 -6.66 16.38 1.35
C PHE A 105 -5.55 16.80 0.40
N MET A 106 -4.58 15.92 0.14
CA MET A 106 -3.51 16.15 -0.82
C MET A 106 -4.06 16.44 -2.24
N ALA A 107 -5.00 15.63 -2.72
CA ALA A 107 -5.59 15.80 -4.05
C ALA A 107 -6.35 17.13 -4.15
N PHE A 108 -7.12 17.49 -3.12
CA PHE A 108 -7.82 18.76 -3.03
C PHE A 108 -6.86 19.96 -3.04
N MET A 109 -5.82 19.91 -2.19
CA MET A 109 -4.84 21.00 -2.11
C MET A 109 -4.00 21.12 -3.38
N SER A 110 -3.67 20.01 -4.04
CA SER A 110 -3.00 20.03 -5.35
C SER A 110 -3.85 20.74 -6.39
N TRP A 111 -5.15 20.42 -6.45
CA TRP A 111 -6.09 21.11 -7.34
C TRP A 111 -6.19 22.61 -7.02
N VAL A 112 -6.32 22.97 -5.74
CA VAL A 112 -6.39 24.39 -5.31
C VAL A 112 -5.15 25.14 -5.74
N VAL A 113 -3.95 24.61 -5.43
CA VAL A 113 -2.68 25.28 -5.72
C VAL A 113 -2.45 25.46 -7.24
N VAL A 114 -2.74 24.42 -8.03
CA VAL A 114 -2.61 24.48 -9.49
C VAL A 114 -3.59 25.49 -10.11
N SER A 115 -4.77 25.67 -9.51
CA SER A 115 -5.80 26.60 -10.00
C SER A 115 -5.52 28.06 -9.63
N LEU A 116 -4.54 28.35 -8.77
CA LEU A 116 -4.15 29.72 -8.44
C LEU A 116 -3.47 30.39 -9.65
N PRO A 117 -3.77 31.67 -9.96
CA PRO A 117 -3.12 32.37 -11.04
C PRO A 117 -1.61 32.54 -10.75
N PRO A 118 -0.74 32.28 -11.75
CA PRO A 118 0.69 32.46 -11.59
C PRO A 118 1.06 33.93 -11.33
N ALA A 119 2.04 34.16 -10.46
CA ALA A 119 2.58 35.49 -10.24
C ALA A 119 3.33 36.01 -11.47
N GLY A 120 3.33 37.34 -11.69
CA GLY A 120 4.09 37.93 -12.80
C GLY A 120 5.58 37.58 -12.69
N GLY A 121 6.13 37.06 -13.80
CA GLY A 121 7.54 36.61 -13.87
C GLY A 121 7.82 35.21 -13.36
N TRP A 122 6.80 34.46 -12.93
CA TRP A 122 6.93 33.05 -12.61
C TRP A 122 6.38 32.17 -13.76
N ASP A 123 7.23 31.37 -14.38
CA ASP A 123 6.96 30.55 -15.56
C ASP A 123 6.82 29.05 -15.26
N GLY A 124 6.77 28.66 -13.97
CA GLY A 124 6.66 27.26 -13.54
C GLY A 124 5.28 26.63 -13.67
N GLN A 125 4.23 27.34 -14.14
CA GLN A 125 2.85 26.87 -14.19
C GLN A 125 2.70 25.55 -14.95
N ALA A 126 3.28 25.44 -16.13
CA ALA A 126 3.19 24.23 -16.96
C ALA A 126 3.82 23.00 -16.28
N ALA A 127 4.91 23.18 -15.54
CA ALA A 127 5.53 22.11 -14.76
C ALA A 127 4.63 21.68 -13.59
N TYR A 128 4.00 22.65 -12.90
CA TYR A 128 3.03 22.37 -11.84
C TYR A 128 1.80 21.62 -12.36
N GLU A 129 1.25 22.04 -13.48
CA GLU A 129 0.13 21.37 -14.13
C GLU A 129 0.48 19.94 -14.57
N SER A 130 1.67 19.74 -15.11
CA SER A 130 2.12 18.43 -15.56
C SER A 130 2.31 17.42 -14.43
N VAL A 131 2.69 17.87 -13.23
CA VAL A 131 2.93 17.01 -12.07
C VAL A 131 1.70 16.89 -11.16
N PHE A 132 1.09 18.03 -10.80
CA PHE A 132 0.01 18.09 -9.80
C PHE A 132 -1.38 18.21 -10.41
N GLY A 133 -1.50 18.71 -11.65
CA GLY A 133 -2.74 18.75 -12.40
C GLY A 133 -3.12 17.42 -13.04
N GLN A 134 -2.26 16.42 -12.87
CA GLN A 134 -2.50 15.12 -13.46
C GLN A 134 -3.77 14.50 -12.92
N VAL A 135 -4.74 14.69 -13.69
CA VAL A 135 -5.79 13.78 -14.01
C VAL A 135 -6.63 13.39 -12.81
N PRO A 136 -7.69 14.16 -12.53
CA PRO A 136 -8.68 13.80 -11.50
C PRO A 136 -9.12 12.33 -11.57
N ARG A 137 -9.14 11.76 -12.78
CA ARG A 137 -9.49 10.37 -13.02
C ARG A 137 -8.48 9.38 -12.44
N ILE A 138 -7.17 9.63 -12.62
CA ILE A 138 -6.11 8.76 -12.09
C ILE A 138 -6.12 8.82 -10.55
N VAL A 139 -6.24 10.02 -9.98
CA VAL A 139 -6.31 10.19 -8.52
C VAL A 139 -7.55 9.50 -7.95
N ALA A 140 -8.71 9.69 -8.56
CA ALA A 140 -9.95 9.04 -8.15
C ALA A 140 -9.83 7.51 -8.23
N ALA A 141 -9.27 6.99 -9.32
CA ALA A 141 -9.01 5.56 -9.49
C ALA A 141 -8.05 5.02 -8.43
N SER A 142 -6.95 5.75 -8.14
CA SER A 142 -5.99 5.40 -7.08
C SER A 142 -6.65 5.35 -5.70
N ILE A 143 -7.47 6.33 -5.37
CA ILE A 143 -8.15 6.39 -4.06
C ILE A 143 -9.09 5.19 -3.89
N VAL A 144 -9.91 4.88 -4.89
CA VAL A 144 -10.84 3.76 -4.85
C VAL A 144 -10.11 2.42 -4.78
N ALA A 145 -9.09 2.24 -5.62
CA ALA A 145 -8.28 1.02 -5.66
C ALA A 145 -7.51 0.80 -4.36
N PHE A 146 -6.83 1.84 -3.86
CA PHE A 146 -6.13 1.81 -2.57
C PHE A 146 -7.08 1.45 -1.43
N TRP A 147 -8.24 2.09 -1.36
CA TRP A 147 -9.22 1.78 -0.32
C TRP A 147 -9.64 0.31 -0.35
N ALA A 148 -10.03 -0.21 -1.50
CA ALA A 148 -10.45 -1.60 -1.63
C ALA A 148 -9.28 -2.57 -1.39
N GLY A 149 -8.13 -2.31 -2.01
CA GLY A 149 -6.95 -3.17 -1.93
C GLY A 149 -6.40 -3.29 -0.50
N GLU A 150 -6.24 -2.17 0.21
CA GLU A 150 -5.70 -2.16 1.58
C GLU A 150 -6.63 -2.80 2.61
N PHE A 151 -7.94 -2.58 2.49
CA PHE A 151 -8.88 -3.27 3.37
C PHE A 151 -8.88 -4.78 3.14
N VAL A 152 -8.83 -5.23 1.88
CA VAL A 152 -8.75 -6.65 1.55
C VAL A 152 -7.42 -7.23 2.01
N ASN A 153 -6.30 -6.56 1.79
CA ASN A 153 -4.98 -6.98 2.26
C ASN A 153 -4.97 -7.18 3.78
N SER A 154 -5.35 -6.16 4.54
CA SER A 154 -5.41 -6.21 6.01
C SER A 154 -6.38 -7.27 6.53
N TYR A 155 -7.54 -7.43 5.88
CA TYR A 155 -8.52 -8.48 6.22
C TYR A 155 -7.93 -9.89 6.02
N VAL A 156 -7.35 -10.16 4.84
CA VAL A 156 -6.75 -11.46 4.52
C VAL A 156 -5.60 -11.76 5.47
N MET A 157 -4.72 -10.78 5.73
CA MET A 157 -3.59 -10.91 6.65
C MET A 157 -4.06 -11.30 8.06
N ALA A 158 -5.07 -10.60 8.59
CA ALA A 158 -5.63 -10.87 9.92
C ALA A 158 -6.29 -12.25 9.99
N ARG A 159 -7.08 -12.63 8.97
CA ARG A 159 -7.73 -13.95 8.90
C ARG A 159 -6.73 -15.08 8.79
N MET A 160 -5.72 -14.93 7.93
CA MET A 160 -4.65 -15.92 7.78
C MET A 160 -3.85 -16.08 9.08
N LYS A 161 -3.64 -15.01 9.87
CA LYS A 161 -2.99 -15.09 11.18
C LYS A 161 -3.74 -16.01 12.14
N VAL A 162 -5.06 -15.91 12.21
CA VAL A 162 -5.91 -16.79 13.02
C VAL A 162 -5.81 -18.23 12.51
N TRP A 163 -5.97 -18.48 11.20
CA TRP A 163 -5.89 -19.82 10.59
C TRP A 163 -4.54 -20.50 10.80
N THR A 164 -3.45 -19.75 10.66
CA THR A 164 -2.08 -20.28 10.85
C THR A 164 -1.64 -20.32 12.31
N GLN A 165 -2.50 -19.87 13.24
CA GLN A 165 -2.17 -19.73 14.66
C GLN A 165 -0.87 -18.94 14.89
N GLY A 166 -0.65 -17.90 14.11
CA GLY A 166 0.52 -17.04 14.15
C GLY A 166 1.78 -17.62 13.52
N LYS A 167 1.72 -18.84 12.99
CA LYS A 167 2.84 -19.47 12.28
C LYS A 167 2.95 -18.96 10.85
N ALA A 168 4.11 -19.20 10.21
CA ALA A 168 4.34 -18.93 8.80
C ALA A 168 3.95 -17.49 8.36
N LEU A 169 4.56 -16.47 8.97
CA LEU A 169 4.32 -15.05 8.62
C LEU A 169 4.48 -14.82 7.10
N TRP A 170 5.48 -15.42 6.46
CA TRP A 170 5.73 -15.30 5.03
C TRP A 170 4.51 -15.67 4.17
N SER A 171 3.76 -16.69 4.54
CA SER A 171 2.58 -17.09 3.78
C SER A 171 1.43 -16.09 3.92
N ARG A 172 1.38 -15.37 5.05
CA ARG A 172 0.38 -14.34 5.31
C ARG A 172 0.70 -13.05 4.57
N THR A 173 1.96 -12.60 4.60
CA THR A 173 2.40 -11.41 3.89
C THR A 173 2.21 -11.60 2.38
N ILE A 174 2.76 -12.66 1.80
CA ILE A 174 2.61 -12.93 0.37
C ILE A 174 1.13 -13.17 0.00
N GLY A 175 0.42 -13.99 0.79
CA GLY A 175 -0.98 -14.32 0.51
C GLY A 175 -1.92 -13.11 0.56
N SER A 176 -1.75 -12.23 1.55
CA SER A 176 -2.55 -11.00 1.64
C SER A 176 -2.24 -10.03 0.51
N THR A 177 -0.97 -9.91 0.12
CA THR A 177 -0.54 -9.09 -1.01
C THR A 177 -1.06 -9.61 -2.35
N VAL A 178 -1.02 -10.92 -2.59
CA VAL A 178 -1.59 -11.52 -3.82
C VAL A 178 -3.05 -11.10 -3.99
N VAL A 179 -3.85 -11.21 -2.92
CA VAL A 179 -5.29 -10.90 -2.99
C VAL A 179 -5.53 -9.39 -2.97
N GLY A 180 -4.93 -8.65 -2.02
CA GLY A 180 -5.14 -7.22 -1.84
C GLY A 180 -4.67 -6.41 -3.06
N GLN A 181 -3.48 -6.70 -3.57
CA GLN A 181 -2.94 -6.03 -4.75
C GLN A 181 -3.57 -6.51 -6.06
N GLY A 182 -4.11 -7.73 -6.09
CA GLY A 182 -4.98 -8.19 -7.16
C GLY A 182 -6.23 -7.31 -7.26
N VAL A 183 -6.90 -7.08 -6.13
CA VAL A 183 -8.09 -6.21 -6.08
C VAL A 183 -7.74 -4.76 -6.43
N ASP A 184 -6.65 -4.20 -5.88
CA ASP A 184 -6.15 -2.87 -6.22
C ASP A 184 -5.93 -2.73 -7.72
N SER A 185 -5.18 -3.64 -8.34
CA SER A 185 -4.87 -3.60 -9.77
C SER A 185 -6.10 -3.76 -10.65
N LEU A 186 -7.02 -4.67 -10.30
CA LEU A 186 -8.28 -4.90 -11.02
C LEU A 186 -9.19 -3.67 -11.02
N ILE A 187 -9.10 -2.82 -10.00
CA ILE A 187 -9.88 -1.58 -9.90
C ILE A 187 -9.14 -0.42 -10.57
N PHE A 188 -7.86 -0.23 -10.23
CA PHE A 188 -7.07 0.92 -10.66
C PHE A 188 -6.94 1.03 -12.18
N TYR A 189 -6.43 -0.01 -12.83
CA TYR A 189 -6.08 0.06 -14.24
C TYR A 189 -7.29 0.29 -15.16
N PRO A 190 -8.42 -0.41 -14.98
CA PRO A 190 -9.61 -0.11 -15.76
C PRO A 190 -10.16 1.29 -15.50
N LEU A 191 -10.26 1.74 -14.23
CA LEU A 191 -10.78 3.07 -13.92
C LEU A 191 -9.87 4.19 -14.45
N ALA A 192 -8.55 4.03 -14.36
CA ALA A 192 -7.59 5.04 -14.78
C ALA A 192 -7.45 5.11 -16.31
N PHE A 193 -7.37 3.97 -16.99
CA PHE A 193 -6.84 3.91 -18.36
C PHE A 193 -7.77 3.30 -19.41
N TRP A 194 -8.92 2.72 -19.03
CA TRP A 194 -9.86 2.19 -20.01
C TRP A 194 -10.37 3.28 -20.94
N GLY A 195 -10.23 3.04 -22.26
CA GLY A 195 -10.59 4.03 -23.29
C GLY A 195 -9.54 5.15 -23.49
N VAL A 196 -8.42 5.14 -22.74
CA VAL A 196 -7.26 5.99 -22.96
C VAL A 196 -6.13 5.20 -23.61
N TRP A 197 -5.89 3.97 -23.13
CA TRP A 197 -4.96 3.00 -23.72
C TRP A 197 -5.72 1.89 -24.41
N GLU A 198 -5.05 1.20 -25.31
CA GLU A 198 -5.58 -0.06 -25.84
C GLU A 198 -5.82 -1.07 -24.71
N THR A 199 -6.90 -1.84 -24.83
CA THR A 199 -7.29 -2.83 -23.82
C THR A 199 -6.17 -3.82 -23.52
N SER A 200 -5.43 -4.27 -24.55
CA SER A 200 -4.26 -5.14 -24.40
C SER A 200 -3.17 -4.51 -23.52
N ALA A 201 -2.87 -3.23 -23.73
CA ALA A 201 -1.89 -2.51 -22.93
C ALA A 201 -2.33 -2.37 -21.48
N VAL A 202 -3.61 -2.04 -21.24
CA VAL A 202 -4.16 -1.95 -19.86
C VAL A 202 -4.01 -3.28 -19.14
N LEU A 203 -4.39 -4.39 -19.77
CA LEU A 203 -4.30 -5.73 -19.17
C LEU A 203 -2.84 -6.14 -18.92
N THR A 204 -1.95 -5.85 -19.87
CA THR A 204 -0.51 -6.11 -19.75
C THR A 204 0.09 -5.41 -18.54
N VAL A 205 -0.07 -4.09 -18.45
CA VAL A 205 0.48 -3.29 -17.35
C VAL A 205 -0.14 -3.68 -16.01
N MET A 206 -1.45 -3.96 -15.99
CA MET A 206 -2.15 -4.41 -14.79
C MET A 206 -1.53 -5.70 -14.21
N ILE A 207 -1.32 -6.72 -15.06
CA ILE A 207 -0.76 -8.00 -14.62
C ILE A 207 0.71 -7.86 -14.25
N THR A 208 1.50 -7.14 -15.06
CA THR A 208 2.94 -6.94 -14.79
C THR A 208 3.15 -6.24 -13.46
N ASN A 209 2.45 -5.14 -13.20
CA ASN A 209 2.59 -4.44 -11.93
C ASN A 209 2.10 -5.25 -10.74
N TRP A 210 1.00 -6.02 -10.89
CA TRP A 210 0.57 -6.94 -9.85
C TRP A 210 1.64 -7.99 -9.53
N LEU A 211 2.22 -8.63 -10.54
CA LEU A 211 3.30 -9.61 -10.35
C LEU A 211 4.55 -9.00 -9.71
N LEU A 212 4.96 -7.78 -10.14
CA LEU A 212 6.08 -7.07 -9.54
C LEU A 212 5.82 -6.72 -8.07
N LYS A 213 4.60 -6.30 -7.72
CA LYS A 213 4.21 -6.04 -6.33
C LYS A 213 4.34 -7.30 -5.46
N VAL A 214 3.83 -8.45 -5.94
CA VAL A 214 3.94 -9.74 -5.25
C VAL A 214 5.42 -10.19 -5.13
N LEU A 215 6.21 -9.99 -6.18
CA LEU A 215 7.65 -10.31 -6.14
C LEU A 215 8.37 -9.47 -5.09
N TRP A 216 8.12 -8.16 -5.04
CA TRP A 216 8.69 -7.27 -4.02
C TRP A 216 8.33 -7.72 -2.61
N GLU A 217 7.07 -8.10 -2.37
CA GLU A 217 6.64 -8.64 -1.07
C GLU A 217 7.44 -9.89 -0.68
N ALA A 218 7.63 -10.82 -1.62
CA ALA A 218 8.42 -12.01 -1.38
C ALA A 218 9.89 -11.68 -1.02
N VAL A 219 10.50 -10.73 -1.74
CA VAL A 219 11.88 -10.27 -1.50
C VAL A 219 12.01 -9.58 -0.14
N LEU A 220 10.99 -8.80 0.27
CA LEU A 220 11.02 -8.05 1.53
C LEU A 220 10.48 -8.83 2.74
N THR A 221 9.92 -10.01 2.54
CA THR A 221 9.43 -10.86 3.65
C THR A 221 10.45 -11.01 4.80
N PRO A 222 11.77 -11.23 4.57
CA PRO A 222 12.74 -11.29 5.67
C PRO A 222 12.83 -9.98 6.48
N VAL A 223 12.68 -8.84 5.81
CA VAL A 223 12.67 -7.51 6.46
C VAL A 223 11.42 -7.36 7.31
N THR A 224 10.26 -7.76 6.79
CA THR A 224 8.98 -7.80 7.52
C THR A 224 9.11 -8.65 8.79
N TYR A 225 9.73 -9.85 8.72
CA TYR A 225 9.99 -10.70 9.88
C TYR A 225 10.82 -9.97 10.95
N ALA A 226 11.88 -9.31 10.54
CA ALA A 226 12.78 -8.58 11.45
C ALA A 226 12.03 -7.45 12.17
N ILE A 227 11.28 -6.63 11.44
CA ILE A 227 10.54 -5.49 11.97
C ILE A 227 9.40 -5.96 12.89
N VAL A 228 8.57 -6.91 12.44
CA VAL A 228 7.47 -7.47 13.23
C VAL A 228 7.98 -8.10 14.52
N GLY A 229 9.04 -8.91 14.44
CA GLY A 229 9.63 -9.55 15.62
C GLY A 229 10.22 -8.53 16.61
N TRP A 230 10.84 -7.47 16.11
CA TRP A 230 11.36 -6.38 16.95
C TRP A 230 10.23 -5.61 17.62
N LEU A 231 9.20 -5.21 16.87
CA LEU A 231 8.06 -4.46 17.41
C LEU A 231 7.26 -5.26 18.42
N LYS A 232 6.92 -6.52 18.14
CA LYS A 232 6.21 -7.38 19.11
C LYS A 232 6.95 -7.47 20.44
N ARG A 233 8.29 -7.58 20.41
CA ARG A 233 9.10 -7.58 21.64
C ARG A 233 9.09 -6.23 22.35
N ARG A 234 9.13 -5.12 21.61
CA ARG A 234 9.17 -3.77 22.19
C ARG A 234 7.82 -3.32 22.73
N GLU A 235 6.74 -3.70 22.08
CA GLU A 235 5.36 -3.40 22.48
C GLU A 235 4.82 -4.40 23.51
N GLY A 236 5.43 -5.58 23.64
CA GLY A 236 4.98 -6.64 24.56
C GLY A 236 3.66 -7.27 24.17
N VAL A 237 3.26 -7.20 22.89
CA VAL A 237 1.94 -7.64 22.39
C VAL A 237 2.06 -8.57 21.19
N ASP A 238 1.08 -9.45 21.05
CA ASP A 238 0.81 -10.23 19.85
C ASP A 238 -0.72 -10.37 19.72
N ILE A 239 -1.32 -9.49 18.88
CA ILE A 239 -2.78 -9.36 18.76
C ILE A 239 -3.32 -10.39 17.78
N TYR A 240 -4.41 -11.07 18.17
CA TYR A 240 -5.17 -12.00 17.34
C TYR A 240 -6.60 -11.48 17.14
N ASP A 241 -7.02 -11.38 15.89
CA ASP A 241 -8.31 -10.84 15.47
C ASP A 241 -9.40 -11.93 15.45
N GLU A 242 -9.57 -12.68 16.56
CA GLU A 242 -10.57 -13.76 16.66
C GLU A 242 -12.00 -13.25 16.77
N LYS A 243 -12.20 -12.12 17.48
CA LYS A 243 -13.51 -11.48 17.74
C LYS A 243 -13.62 -10.08 17.15
N THR A 244 -12.73 -9.72 16.25
CA THR A 244 -12.69 -8.39 15.66
C THR A 244 -13.81 -8.21 14.65
N ASN A 245 -14.44 -7.05 14.66
CA ASN A 245 -15.35 -6.65 13.60
C ASN A 245 -14.56 -6.25 12.34
N PHE A 246 -14.63 -7.09 11.31
CA PHE A 246 -13.91 -6.88 10.05
C PHE A 246 -14.58 -5.90 9.08
N THR A 247 -15.71 -5.29 9.46
CA THR A 247 -16.34 -4.27 8.64
C THR A 247 -15.40 -3.07 8.46
N PRO A 248 -15.14 -2.60 7.23
CA PRO A 248 -14.28 -1.44 6.99
C PRO A 248 -14.77 -0.15 7.67
N PHE A 249 -16.05 -0.04 7.89
CA PHE A 249 -16.71 1.16 8.46
C PHE A 249 -16.88 1.14 9.98
N SER A 250 -16.48 0.06 10.66
CA SER A 250 -16.58 0.02 12.13
C SER A 250 -15.61 0.99 12.78
N THR A 251 -16.08 1.76 13.75
CA THR A 251 -15.26 2.70 14.56
C THR A 251 -14.71 2.06 15.82
N SER A 252 -15.14 0.83 16.15
CA SER A 252 -14.65 0.09 17.33
C SER A 252 -13.19 -0.36 17.12
N THR A 253 -12.37 -0.21 18.14
CA THR A 253 -10.98 -0.69 18.22
C THR A 253 -10.88 -1.88 19.15
#